data_d0e4040b0d8ada154f90db38e04c8cde
#
_entry.id   d0e4040b0d8ada154f90db38e04c8cde
#
_cell.length_a   1.000
_cell.length_b   1.000
_cell.length_c   1.000
_cell.angle_alpha   90.00
_cell.angle_beta   90.00
_cell.angle_gamma   90.00
#
_symmetry.space_group_name_H-M   'P 1'
#
loop_
_entity.id
_entity.type
_entity.pdbx_description
1 polymer ?
#
loop_
_entity_poly.entity_id
_entity_poly.type
_entity_poly.pdbx_seq_one_letter_code
_entity_poly.pdbx_strand_id
1 'polypeptide(L)'
;MADRVPASIQIGGNISAVVFAELLHIIAFEGLSPEWGGEPFDAASRVVGQLLALFDESCAWGKIDNLEAFCVEKCLPFVRWSGSYPGEWSPERLVYRGSGTVDSYMIDESDRVLLDRRLLVELGSIEAAMAYFDAAEFKVPPLVVEGDPPPVSAAAESAAAPGEVGHG
;
A
#
# COMPACT_ATOMS: atom_id res chain seq x y z
N MET A 1 9.25 -7.41 25.86
CA MET A 1 8.07 -6.58 25.53
C MET A 1 8.31 -5.93 24.17
N ALA A 2 7.41 -6.09 23.24
CA ALA A 2 7.58 -5.51 21.91
C ALA A 2 7.29 -4.00 21.96
N ASP A 3 8.17 -3.22 21.35
CA ASP A 3 7.93 -1.80 21.13
C ASP A 3 6.87 -1.65 20.04
N ARG A 4 5.92 -0.75 20.25
CA ARG A 4 4.75 -0.61 19.39
C ARG A 4 4.68 0.76 18.75
N VAL A 5 4.44 0.77 17.47
CA VAL A 5 4.31 1.98 16.66
C VAL A 5 3.16 1.83 15.67
N PRO A 6 2.59 2.94 15.19
CA PRO A 6 1.57 2.84 14.14
C PRO A 6 2.17 2.29 12.85
N ALA A 7 1.39 1.49 12.14
CA ALA A 7 1.75 0.96 10.83
C ALA A 7 0.52 0.89 9.93
N SER A 8 0.75 0.99 8.64
CA SER A 8 -0.29 0.79 7.62
C SER A 8 0.27 0.03 6.45
N ILE A 9 -0.59 -0.67 5.73
CA ILE A 9 -0.21 -1.41 4.53
C ILE A 9 -1.27 -1.22 3.45
N GLN A 10 -0.81 -0.99 2.23
CA GLN A 10 -1.64 -0.93 1.04
C GLN A 10 -1.31 -2.14 0.18
N ILE A 11 -2.32 -2.90 -0.22
CA ILE A 11 -2.16 -4.14 -0.99
C ILE A 11 -2.99 -4.04 -2.26
N GLY A 12 -2.43 -4.51 -3.37
CA GLY A 12 -3.11 -4.56 -4.65
C GLY A 12 -2.79 -5.82 -5.43
N GLY A 13 -3.18 -5.85 -6.68
CA GLY A 13 -2.95 -6.97 -7.59
C GLY A 13 -4.19 -7.84 -7.76
N ASN A 14 -4.03 -8.93 -8.50
CA ASN A 14 -5.14 -9.82 -8.87
C ASN A 14 -5.04 -11.13 -8.09
N ILE A 15 -6.11 -11.52 -7.43
CA ILE A 15 -6.16 -12.77 -6.65
C ILE A 15 -7.44 -13.56 -6.92
N SER A 16 -7.35 -14.89 -6.71
CA SER A 16 -8.51 -15.76 -6.74
C SER A 16 -9.38 -15.57 -5.49
N ALA A 17 -10.62 -16.04 -5.55
CA ALA A 17 -11.51 -16.03 -4.40
C ALA A 17 -10.95 -16.84 -3.23
N VAL A 18 -10.26 -17.95 -3.49
CA VAL A 18 -9.62 -18.78 -2.46
C VAL A 18 -8.49 -18.03 -1.77
N VAL A 19 -7.62 -17.38 -2.53
CA VAL A 19 -6.52 -16.58 -1.97
C VAL A 19 -7.06 -15.38 -1.18
N PHE A 20 -8.15 -14.79 -1.63
CA PHE A 20 -8.81 -13.71 -0.87
C PHE A 20 -9.32 -14.19 0.49
N ALA A 21 -9.90 -15.39 0.56
CA ALA A 21 -10.33 -15.97 1.83
C ALA A 21 -9.14 -16.19 2.78
N GLU A 22 -8.00 -16.67 2.27
CA GLU A 22 -6.76 -16.80 3.04
C GLU A 22 -6.26 -15.43 3.55
N LEU A 23 -6.31 -14.43 2.69
CA LEU A 23 -5.93 -13.05 3.03
C LEU A 23 -6.78 -12.51 4.20
N LEU A 24 -8.09 -12.73 4.17
CA LEU A 24 -8.99 -12.32 5.24
C LEU A 24 -8.63 -12.94 6.58
N HIS A 25 -8.23 -14.22 6.60
CA HIS A 25 -7.79 -14.89 7.83
C HIS A 25 -6.52 -14.25 8.40
N ILE A 26 -5.57 -13.89 7.56
CA ILE A 26 -4.33 -13.26 7.99
C ILE A 26 -4.59 -11.85 8.51
N ILE A 27 -5.45 -11.08 7.83
CA ILE A 27 -5.85 -9.74 8.28
C ILE A 27 -6.48 -9.80 9.68
N ALA A 28 -7.37 -10.77 9.90
CA ALA A 28 -8.00 -10.99 11.20
C ALA A 28 -6.99 -11.40 12.27
N PHE A 29 -6.05 -12.26 11.94
CA PHE A 29 -4.97 -12.69 12.85
C PHE A 29 -4.07 -11.52 13.26
N GLU A 30 -3.72 -10.64 12.32
CA GLU A 30 -2.91 -9.44 12.59
C GLU A 30 -3.69 -8.33 13.30
N GLY A 31 -5.02 -8.43 13.35
CA GLY A 31 -5.86 -7.47 14.06
C GLY A 31 -5.97 -6.11 13.39
N LEU A 32 -5.93 -6.09 12.06
CA LEU A 32 -5.91 -4.85 11.27
C LEU A 32 -7.31 -4.26 11.09
N SER A 33 -7.36 -2.94 10.90
CA SER A 33 -8.60 -2.17 10.70
C SER A 33 -8.60 -1.45 9.35
N PRO A 34 -9.78 -1.13 8.78
CA PRO A 34 -9.85 -0.40 7.51
C PRO A 34 -9.53 1.09 7.63
N GLU A 35 -9.41 1.59 8.84
CA GLU A 35 -9.06 2.98 9.15
C GLU A 35 -8.36 3.07 10.49
N TRP A 36 -7.70 4.20 10.77
CA TRP A 36 -7.06 4.45 12.05
C TRP A 36 -8.09 4.44 13.19
N GLY A 37 -7.84 3.64 14.22
CA GLY A 37 -8.74 3.51 15.37
C GLY A 37 -10.09 2.88 15.07
N GLY A 38 -10.24 2.27 13.90
CA GLY A 38 -11.48 1.65 13.45
C GLY A 38 -11.73 0.26 14.01
N GLU A 39 -12.90 -0.26 13.71
CA GLU A 39 -13.26 -1.63 14.02
C GLU A 39 -12.41 -2.61 13.19
N PRO A 40 -12.27 -3.87 13.62
CA PRO A 40 -11.55 -4.88 12.85
C PRO A 40 -12.07 -4.99 11.42
N PHE A 41 -11.15 -5.16 10.49
CA PHE A 41 -11.50 -5.31 9.08
C PHE A 41 -12.33 -6.57 8.83
N ASP A 42 -13.36 -6.44 8.00
CA ASP A 42 -14.09 -7.58 7.44
C ASP A 42 -14.24 -7.42 5.92
N ALA A 43 -14.75 -8.46 5.26
CA ALA A 43 -14.90 -8.44 3.80
C ALA A 43 -15.83 -7.33 3.31
N ALA A 44 -16.80 -6.91 4.11
CA ALA A 44 -17.73 -5.83 3.78
C ALA A 44 -17.08 -4.45 3.81
N SER A 45 -15.94 -4.31 4.52
CA SER A 45 -15.18 -3.05 4.56
C SER A 45 -14.40 -2.78 3.27
N ARG A 46 -14.24 -3.79 2.41
CA ARG A 46 -13.49 -3.64 1.17
C ARG A 46 -14.26 -2.82 0.15
N VAL A 47 -13.55 -1.90 -0.52
CA VAL A 47 -14.10 -1.13 -1.64
C VAL A 47 -13.59 -1.75 -2.95
N VAL A 48 -14.49 -2.28 -3.75
CA VAL A 48 -14.19 -2.87 -5.06
C VAL A 48 -13.61 -1.80 -6.00
N GLY A 49 -12.56 -2.18 -6.74
CA GLY A 49 -11.90 -1.25 -7.67
C GLY A 49 -10.84 -0.36 -7.05
N GLN A 50 -10.57 -0.53 -5.75
CA GLN A 50 -9.52 0.22 -5.03
C GLN A 50 -8.48 -0.73 -4.43
N LEU A 51 -7.32 -0.18 -4.12
CA LEU A 51 -6.34 -0.90 -3.30
C LEU A 51 -6.92 -1.17 -1.91
N LEU A 52 -6.41 -2.20 -1.27
CA LEU A 52 -6.80 -2.54 0.10
C LEU A 52 -5.88 -1.81 1.07
N ALA A 53 -6.42 -0.88 1.86
CA ALA A 53 -5.68 -0.15 2.88
C ALA A 53 -6.05 -0.67 4.27
N LEU A 54 -5.03 -0.99 5.08
CA LEU A 54 -5.19 -1.56 6.41
C LEU A 54 -4.28 -0.83 7.40
N PHE A 55 -4.73 -0.73 8.65
CA PHE A 55 -4.09 0.11 9.66
C PHE A 55 -4.01 -0.61 11.02
N ASP A 56 -2.92 -0.34 11.74
CA ASP A 56 -2.75 -0.76 13.14
C ASP A 56 -2.07 0.39 13.91
N GLU A 57 -2.75 0.93 14.90
CA GLU A 57 -2.21 2.03 15.71
C GLU A 57 -1.10 1.57 16.67
N SER A 58 -0.99 0.27 16.91
CA SER A 58 -0.09 -0.30 17.91
C SER A 58 0.55 -1.59 17.43
N CYS A 59 1.23 -1.49 16.30
CA CYS A 59 1.89 -2.62 15.64
C CYS A 59 3.22 -2.95 16.31
N ALA A 60 3.42 -4.23 16.65
CA ALA A 60 4.66 -4.67 17.25
C ALA A 60 5.82 -4.50 16.25
N TRP A 61 6.86 -3.75 16.65
CA TRP A 61 8.04 -3.46 15.84
C TRP A 61 7.73 -2.74 14.50
N GLY A 62 6.51 -2.25 14.31
CA GLY A 62 6.08 -1.68 13.05
C GLY A 62 6.04 -2.68 11.89
N LYS A 63 5.96 -3.97 12.16
CA LYS A 63 6.03 -5.04 11.15
C LYS A 63 4.74 -5.86 11.14
N ILE A 64 4.21 -6.08 9.95
CA ILE A 64 3.02 -6.91 9.74
C ILE A 64 3.50 -8.20 9.05
N ASP A 65 4.40 -8.92 9.76
CA ASP A 65 5.22 -9.98 9.18
C ASP A 65 4.45 -11.07 8.43
N ASN A 66 3.35 -11.57 9.00
CA ASN A 66 2.59 -12.64 8.36
C ASN A 66 1.90 -12.17 7.07
N LEU A 67 1.38 -10.95 7.10
CA LEU A 67 0.71 -10.37 5.93
C LEU A 67 1.73 -10.00 4.84
N GLU A 68 2.87 -9.42 5.21
CA GLU A 68 3.94 -9.09 4.28
C GLU A 68 4.47 -10.36 3.59
N ALA A 69 4.72 -11.42 4.37
CA ALA A 69 5.17 -12.71 3.84
C ALA A 69 4.13 -13.35 2.89
N PHE A 70 2.87 -13.27 3.25
CA PHE A 70 1.78 -13.74 2.40
C PHE A 70 1.73 -13.00 1.07
N CYS A 71 1.85 -11.67 1.10
CA CYS A 71 1.86 -10.87 -0.13
C CYS A 71 3.02 -11.24 -1.05
N VAL A 72 4.21 -11.46 -0.49
CA VAL A 72 5.37 -11.91 -1.27
C VAL A 72 5.13 -13.30 -1.87
N GLU A 73 4.62 -14.25 -1.09
CA GLU A 73 4.30 -15.60 -1.56
C GLU A 73 3.29 -15.59 -2.71
N LYS A 74 2.27 -14.74 -2.61
CA LYS A 74 1.20 -14.64 -3.61
C LYS A 74 1.46 -13.61 -4.71
N CYS A 75 2.65 -13.01 -4.72
CA CYS A 75 3.03 -11.98 -5.69
C CYS A 75 2.08 -10.77 -5.70
N LEU A 76 1.62 -10.35 -4.52
CA LEU A 76 0.75 -9.19 -4.35
C LEU A 76 1.58 -7.95 -4.03
N PRO A 77 1.62 -6.94 -4.89
CA PRO A 77 2.34 -5.71 -4.60
C PRO A 77 1.77 -5.01 -3.36
N PHE A 78 2.68 -4.49 -2.54
CA PHE A 78 2.29 -3.73 -1.35
C PHE A 78 3.26 -2.62 -1.02
N VAL A 79 2.77 -1.64 -0.28
CA VAL A 79 3.57 -0.62 0.40
C VAL A 79 3.17 -0.64 1.88
N ARG A 80 4.15 -0.86 2.76
CA ARG A 80 3.96 -0.78 4.22
C ARG A 80 4.68 0.45 4.75
N TRP A 81 3.97 1.26 5.50
CA TRP A 81 4.53 2.35 6.28
C TRP A 81 4.53 1.98 7.76
N SER A 82 5.59 2.36 8.48
CA SER A 82 5.62 2.28 9.93
C SER A 82 6.22 3.55 10.52
N GLY A 83 5.70 3.97 11.66
CA GLY A 83 6.18 5.13 12.38
C GLY A 83 7.51 4.88 13.07
N SER A 84 8.15 5.95 13.53
CA SER A 84 9.38 5.88 14.32
C SER A 84 9.12 5.43 15.75
N TYR A 85 10.15 4.88 16.38
CA TYR A 85 10.20 4.67 17.82
C TYR A 85 11.37 5.50 18.36
N PRO A 86 11.13 6.47 19.23
CA PRO A 86 12.17 7.41 19.67
C PRO A 86 13.41 6.72 20.24
N GLY A 87 14.57 7.05 19.65
CA GLY A 87 15.86 6.51 20.08
C GLY A 87 16.19 5.12 19.56
N GLU A 88 15.27 4.43 18.90
CA GLU A 88 15.45 3.05 18.43
C GLU A 88 15.49 2.97 16.90
N TRP A 89 14.46 3.46 16.21
CA TRP A 89 14.43 3.45 14.75
C TRP A 89 13.60 4.61 14.17
N SER A 90 13.93 4.94 12.93
CA SER A 90 13.23 5.95 12.12
C SER A 90 12.01 5.35 11.42
N PRO A 91 11.08 6.18 10.93
CA PRO A 91 9.98 5.69 10.12
C PRO A 91 10.52 4.99 8.87
N GLU A 92 9.79 3.99 8.41
CA GLU A 92 10.20 3.15 7.28
C GLU A 92 9.08 2.96 6.28
N ARG A 93 9.45 2.90 5.00
CA ARG A 93 8.57 2.46 3.93
C ARG A 93 9.15 1.20 3.29
N LEU A 94 8.39 0.10 3.28
CA LEU A 94 8.69 -1.10 2.50
C LEU A 94 7.86 -1.11 1.23
N VAL A 95 8.49 -1.43 0.12
CA VAL A 95 7.85 -1.53 -1.19
C VAL A 95 8.12 -2.90 -1.79
N TYR A 96 7.05 -3.60 -2.14
CA TYR A 96 7.10 -4.83 -2.92
C TYR A 96 6.24 -4.64 -4.18
N ARG A 97 6.82 -4.88 -5.35
CA ARG A 97 6.18 -4.57 -6.64
C ARG A 97 5.46 -5.75 -7.28
N GLY A 98 5.26 -6.83 -6.52
CA GLY A 98 4.65 -8.07 -7.01
C GLY A 98 5.66 -9.08 -7.56
N SER A 99 6.93 -8.70 -7.64
CA SER A 99 8.04 -9.56 -8.03
C SER A 99 9.35 -8.96 -7.54
N GLY A 100 10.40 -9.78 -7.51
CA GLY A 100 11.72 -9.33 -7.08
C GLY A 100 11.84 -9.14 -5.57
N THR A 101 12.60 -8.15 -5.16
CA THR A 101 12.91 -7.90 -3.76
C THR A 101 11.89 -6.98 -3.09
N VAL A 102 11.82 -7.08 -1.76
CA VAL A 102 11.16 -6.09 -0.91
C VAL A 102 12.21 -5.04 -0.57
N ASP A 103 11.96 -3.78 -0.96
CA ASP A 103 12.90 -2.69 -0.76
C ASP A 103 12.46 -1.79 0.39
N SER A 104 13.43 -1.40 1.23
CA SER A 104 13.21 -0.48 2.36
C SER A 104 13.72 0.91 2.00
N TYR A 105 12.92 1.93 2.29
CA TYR A 105 13.25 3.32 2.02
C TYR A 105 13.16 4.16 3.29
N MET A 106 14.14 5.05 3.47
CA MET A 106 14.15 6.03 4.54
C MET A 106 13.13 7.12 4.23
N ILE A 107 12.29 7.44 5.20
CA ILE A 107 11.29 8.49 5.11
C ILE A 107 11.33 9.39 6.33
N ASP A 108 10.69 10.55 6.26
CA ASP A 108 10.47 11.40 7.43
C ASP A 108 9.10 11.10 8.07
N GLU A 109 8.77 11.81 9.14
CA GLU A 109 7.50 11.64 9.87
C GLU A 109 6.26 12.01 9.02
N SER A 110 6.45 12.68 7.90
CA SER A 110 5.39 13.02 6.95
C SER A 110 5.34 12.07 5.74
N ASP A 111 5.97 10.90 5.86
CA ASP A 111 6.02 9.88 4.81
C ASP A 111 6.69 10.37 3.52
N ARG A 112 7.63 11.32 3.63
CA ARG A 112 8.40 11.78 2.48
C ARG A 112 9.70 10.99 2.38
N VAL A 113 10.00 10.48 1.18
CA VAL A 113 11.24 9.73 0.91
C VAL A 113 12.45 10.64 1.03
N LEU A 114 13.48 10.15 1.70
CA LEU A 114 14.71 10.91 1.97
C LEU A 114 15.92 10.24 1.32
N LEU A 115 16.87 11.09 0.92
CA LEU A 115 18.22 10.66 0.54
C LEU A 115 19.23 11.33 1.47
N ASP A 116 20.14 10.53 2.03
CA ASP A 116 21.31 11.09 2.69
C ASP A 116 22.46 11.30 1.69
N ARG A 117 23.50 12.02 2.13
CA ARG A 117 24.67 12.30 1.28
C ARG A 117 25.34 11.04 0.76
N ARG A 118 25.48 10.01 1.61
CA ARG A 118 26.14 8.76 1.24
C ARG A 118 25.42 8.09 0.09
N LEU A 119 24.11 7.94 0.20
CA LEU A 119 23.29 7.30 -0.82
C LEU A 119 23.27 8.13 -2.12
N LEU A 120 23.22 9.45 -2.00
CA LEU A 120 23.27 10.33 -3.17
C LEU A 120 24.58 10.15 -3.96
N VAL A 121 25.70 10.05 -3.25
CA VAL A 121 27.00 9.78 -3.87
C VAL A 121 27.06 8.40 -4.51
N GLU A 122 26.51 7.37 -3.85
CA GLU A 122 26.44 6.00 -4.39
C GLU A 122 25.60 5.94 -5.68
N LEU A 123 24.49 6.68 -5.73
CA LEU A 123 23.64 6.77 -6.93
C LEU A 123 24.36 7.47 -8.09
N GLY A 124 25.17 8.46 -7.82
CA GLY A 124 26.14 9.06 -8.75
C GLY A 124 25.58 10.09 -9.74
N SER A 125 24.28 10.22 -9.89
CA SER A 125 23.68 11.20 -10.80
C SER A 125 22.30 11.65 -10.32
N ILE A 126 21.83 12.78 -10.84
CA ILE A 126 20.49 13.29 -10.59
C ILE A 126 19.43 12.33 -11.17
N GLU A 127 19.68 11.80 -12.37
CA GLU A 127 18.79 10.82 -12.99
C GLU A 127 18.60 9.58 -12.12
N ALA A 128 19.70 9.05 -11.55
CA ALA A 128 19.63 7.91 -10.65
C ALA A 128 18.91 8.25 -9.33
N ALA A 129 19.10 9.46 -8.81
CA ALA A 129 18.38 9.93 -7.63
C ALA A 129 16.87 10.06 -7.90
N MET A 130 16.48 10.61 -9.04
CA MET A 130 15.07 10.70 -9.43
C MET A 130 14.45 9.32 -9.62
N ALA A 131 15.16 8.39 -10.25
CA ALA A 131 14.71 6.99 -10.38
C ALA A 131 14.53 6.32 -9.03
N TYR A 132 15.39 6.61 -8.05
CA TYR A 132 15.25 6.13 -6.68
C TYR A 132 13.96 6.63 -6.02
N PHE A 133 13.65 7.92 -6.14
CA PHE A 133 12.39 8.48 -5.64
C PHE A 133 11.17 7.85 -6.33
N ASP A 134 11.20 7.71 -7.65
CA ASP A 134 10.11 7.09 -8.40
C ASP A 134 9.86 5.65 -7.94
N ALA A 135 10.93 4.89 -7.69
CA ALA A 135 10.83 3.53 -7.18
C ALA A 135 10.26 3.47 -5.76
N ALA A 136 10.64 4.41 -4.90
CA ALA A 136 10.16 4.52 -3.52
C ALA A 136 8.70 4.98 -3.43
N GLU A 137 8.27 5.79 -4.38
CA GLU A 137 6.91 6.33 -4.48
C GLU A 137 5.99 5.43 -5.31
N PHE A 138 6.31 4.15 -5.39
CA PHE A 138 5.52 3.15 -6.10
C PHE A 138 4.03 3.23 -5.72
N LYS A 139 3.18 3.23 -6.75
CA LYS A 139 1.73 3.27 -6.59
C LYS A 139 1.15 1.86 -6.62
N VAL A 140 0.56 1.45 -5.51
CA VAL A 140 -0.09 0.15 -5.40
C VAL A 140 -1.33 0.14 -6.32
N PRO A 141 -1.46 -0.86 -7.21
CA PRO A 141 -2.65 -0.98 -8.05
C PRO A 141 -3.87 -1.38 -7.23
N PRO A 142 -5.08 -1.26 -7.79
CA PRO A 142 -6.28 -1.79 -7.15
C PRO A 142 -6.15 -3.30 -6.84
N LEU A 143 -6.78 -3.73 -5.76
CA LEU A 143 -6.95 -5.16 -5.47
C LEU A 143 -8.16 -5.67 -6.24
N VAL A 144 -7.94 -6.64 -7.11
CA VAL A 144 -8.99 -7.28 -7.91
C VAL A 144 -9.13 -8.72 -7.45
N VAL A 145 -10.32 -9.08 -6.98
CA VAL A 145 -10.64 -10.45 -6.56
C VAL A 145 -11.48 -11.10 -7.63
N GLU A 146 -11.20 -12.37 -7.93
CA GLU A 146 -12.01 -13.15 -8.86
C GLU A 146 -13.48 -13.10 -8.46
N GLY A 147 -14.34 -12.74 -9.40
CA GLY A 147 -15.76 -12.53 -9.16
C GLY A 147 -16.17 -11.10 -8.89
N ASP A 148 -15.23 -10.18 -8.78
CA ASP A 148 -15.54 -8.75 -8.66
C ASP A 148 -16.33 -8.26 -9.89
N PRO A 149 -17.27 -7.31 -9.71
CA PRO A 149 -17.92 -6.67 -10.85
C PRO A 149 -16.88 -5.89 -11.67
N PRO A 150 -17.08 -5.77 -13.01
CA PRO A 150 -16.16 -5.03 -13.84
C PRO A 150 -16.06 -3.57 -13.39
N PRO A 151 -14.88 -2.92 -13.52
CA PRO A 151 -14.72 -1.54 -13.13
C PRO A 151 -15.66 -0.65 -13.95
N VAL A 152 -16.29 0.34 -13.29
CA VAL A 152 -17.07 1.35 -13.99
C VAL A 152 -16.10 2.12 -14.87
N SER A 153 -16.28 2.02 -16.19
CA SER A 153 -15.42 2.70 -17.14
C SER A 153 -15.58 4.22 -17.00
N ALA A 154 -14.49 4.93 -16.81
CA ALA A 154 -14.46 6.39 -16.84
C ALA A 154 -14.97 6.97 -18.17
N ALA A 155 -15.05 6.18 -19.22
CA ALA A 155 -15.60 6.57 -20.52
C ALA A 155 -17.11 6.86 -20.47
N ALA A 156 -17.84 6.35 -19.46
CA ALA A 156 -19.26 6.63 -19.34
C ALA A 156 -19.55 8.06 -18.85
N GLU A 157 -18.64 8.71 -18.16
CA GLU A 157 -18.80 10.10 -17.73
C GLU A 157 -18.54 11.11 -18.85
N SER A 158 -17.76 10.72 -19.84
CA SER A 158 -17.44 11.58 -20.99
C SER A 158 -18.55 11.66 -22.02
N ALA A 159 -19.56 10.80 -21.95
CA ALA A 159 -20.65 10.74 -22.92
C ALA A 159 -21.79 11.71 -22.62
N ALA A 160 -21.76 12.40 -21.51
CA ALA A 160 -22.78 13.35 -21.11
C ALA A 160 -22.41 14.81 -21.46
N ALA A 161 -21.91 15.04 -22.64
CA ALA A 161 -21.75 16.40 -23.13
C ALA A 161 -23.14 17.03 -23.31
N PRO A 162 -23.41 18.19 -22.73
CA PRO A 162 -24.67 18.86 -22.96
C PRO A 162 -24.80 19.19 -24.44
N GLY A 163 -25.94 18.84 -24.98
CA GLY A 163 -26.21 19.16 -26.37
C GLY A 163 -26.13 20.67 -26.59
N GLU A 164 -25.56 21.04 -27.69
CA GLU A 164 -25.50 22.40 -28.18
C GLU A 164 -26.88 23.03 -28.16
N VAL A 165 -27.01 24.11 -27.48
CA VAL A 165 -28.26 24.94 -27.60
C VAL A 165 -28.12 25.78 -28.84
N GLY A 166 -28.65 25.28 -29.91
CA GLY A 166 -28.80 26.09 -31.09
C GLY A 166 -29.83 27.22 -30.81
N HIS A 167 -29.45 28.45 -31.01
CA HIS A 167 -30.38 29.55 -31.03
C HIS A 167 -30.37 30.17 -32.40
N GLY A 168 -31.55 30.46 -32.85
CA GLY A 168 -31.75 31.17 -34.07
C GLY A 168 -31.51 32.66 -33.96
#